data_166647b3bc5d3618c9d80c046bf1646f
#
_entry.id   166647b3bc5d3618c9d80c046bf1646f
#
_cell.length_a   1.000
_cell.length_b   1.000
_cell.length_c   1.000
_cell.angle_alpha   90.00
_cell.angle_beta   90.00
_cell.angle_gamma   90.00
#
_symmetry.space_group_name_H-M   'P 1'
#
loop_
_entity.id
_entity.type
_entity.pdbx_description
1 polymer ?
#
loop_
_entity_poly.entity_id
_entity_poly.type
_entity_poly.pdbx_seq_one_letter_code
_entity_poly.pdbx_strand_id
1 'polypeptide(L)'
;MVVGVDGSHRAIAAALWAVDEAVNRDIPLRLVFAIEPRPPSSEDIYAAYDIATAEIATQGAVLAVQSCDKPVKLEVEILQGTALDVLIRQSHSAALVCVGALSRERAADHRTTSTAAALSRLAQCPVVVVRGQEYASGRQGSVIIEFEDSLDFDDVLMQGLSAATLRNAGVRVIACRARQGNGTFRADADVLRAHLEKLLEPWRNKHPDAAIDVVISSSKITEYLAHERDSVQLLVVGRHRKQGLSELIAPLPSATHHSAYSVMIGGLQRAL
;
A
#
# COMPACT_ATOMS: atom_id res chain seq x y z
N MET A 1 -7.70 2.66 -11.50
CA MET A 1 -6.79 2.81 -10.35
C MET A 1 -6.56 4.29 -10.08
N VAL A 2 -6.44 4.72 -8.82
CA VAL A 2 -6.25 6.13 -8.46
C VAL A 2 -4.90 6.31 -7.75
N VAL A 3 -4.18 7.37 -8.09
CA VAL A 3 -2.94 7.77 -7.41
C VAL A 3 -3.06 9.22 -6.96
N GLY A 4 -2.90 9.45 -5.66
CA GLY A 4 -2.80 10.81 -5.13
C GLY A 4 -1.43 11.41 -5.44
N VAL A 5 -1.41 12.54 -6.13
CA VAL A 5 -0.18 13.28 -6.50
C VAL A 5 -0.17 14.65 -5.86
N ASP A 6 1.00 15.05 -5.32
CA ASP A 6 1.23 16.35 -4.65
C ASP A 6 2.51 17.03 -5.15
N GLY A 7 3.08 16.52 -6.24
CA GLY A 7 4.35 16.98 -6.79
C GLY A 7 5.60 16.44 -6.08
N SER A 8 5.45 15.67 -5.01
CA SER A 8 6.58 15.08 -4.31
C SER A 8 7.17 13.88 -5.06
N HIS A 9 8.46 13.61 -4.87
CA HIS A 9 9.11 12.39 -5.38
C HIS A 9 8.43 11.10 -4.90
N ARG A 10 7.78 11.13 -3.74
CA ARG A 10 7.06 9.97 -3.20
C ARG A 10 5.74 9.73 -3.90
N ALA A 11 5.04 10.78 -4.30
CA ALA A 11 3.87 10.68 -5.15
C ALA A 11 4.23 10.16 -6.55
N ILE A 12 5.37 10.58 -7.10
CA ILE A 12 5.90 10.03 -8.35
C ILE A 12 6.22 8.54 -8.19
N ALA A 13 6.88 8.14 -7.10
CA ALA A 13 7.13 6.73 -6.81
C ALA A 13 5.84 5.92 -6.69
N ALA A 14 4.79 6.49 -6.10
CA ALA A 14 3.47 5.85 -6.03
C ALA A 14 2.83 5.71 -7.43
N ALA A 15 2.98 6.70 -8.30
CA ALA A 15 2.51 6.64 -9.68
C ALA A 15 3.24 5.54 -10.47
N LEU A 16 4.55 5.46 -10.35
CA LEU A 16 5.36 4.41 -10.98
C LEU A 16 5.00 3.02 -10.47
N TRP A 17 4.80 2.86 -9.15
CA TRP A 17 4.33 1.60 -8.56
C TRP A 17 2.98 1.18 -9.15
N ALA A 18 2.08 2.11 -9.36
CA ALA A 18 0.74 1.85 -9.84
C ALA A 18 0.67 1.48 -11.33
N VAL A 19 1.70 1.78 -12.13
CA VAL A 19 1.73 1.45 -13.57
C VAL A 19 1.57 -0.05 -13.77
N ASP A 20 2.35 -0.87 -13.09
CA ASP A 20 2.33 -2.34 -13.26
C ASP A 20 0.99 -2.94 -12.82
N GLU A 21 0.43 -2.44 -11.73
CA GLU A 21 -0.89 -2.87 -11.27
C GLU A 21 -2.00 -2.49 -12.26
N ALA A 22 -1.93 -1.29 -12.84
CA ALA A 22 -2.92 -0.82 -13.80
C ALA A 22 -2.87 -1.61 -15.11
N VAL A 23 -1.66 -1.84 -15.64
CA VAL A 23 -1.45 -2.65 -16.85
C VAL A 23 -1.92 -4.09 -16.64
N ASN A 24 -1.52 -4.72 -15.52
CA ASN A 24 -1.90 -6.10 -15.23
C ASN A 24 -3.41 -6.32 -15.08
N ARG A 25 -4.11 -5.30 -14.58
CA ARG A 25 -5.57 -5.35 -14.38
C ARG A 25 -6.35 -4.83 -15.59
N ASP A 26 -5.67 -4.36 -16.62
CA ASP A 26 -6.28 -3.70 -17.81
C ASP A 26 -7.24 -2.56 -17.42
N ILE A 27 -6.81 -1.71 -16.48
CA ILE A 27 -7.61 -0.57 -16.01
C ILE A 27 -6.84 0.74 -16.15
N PRO A 28 -7.54 1.89 -16.32
CA PRO A 28 -6.87 3.18 -16.42
C PRO A 28 -6.17 3.56 -15.10
N LEU A 29 -5.02 4.22 -15.23
CA LEU A 29 -4.29 4.87 -14.16
C LEU A 29 -4.69 6.34 -14.10
N ARG A 30 -5.34 6.74 -13.02
CA ARG A 30 -5.81 8.11 -12.81
C ARG A 30 -4.95 8.81 -11.78
N LEU A 31 -4.24 9.86 -12.20
CA LEU A 31 -3.49 10.75 -11.32
C LEU A 31 -4.41 11.85 -10.81
N VAL A 32 -4.54 11.97 -9.51
CA VAL A 32 -5.46 12.90 -8.86
C VAL A 32 -4.70 13.90 -8.01
N PHE A 33 -4.84 15.18 -8.33
CA PHE A 33 -4.34 16.29 -7.52
C PHE A 33 -5.53 16.98 -6.83
N ALA A 34 -5.37 17.30 -5.53
CA ALA A 34 -6.37 18.00 -4.75
C ALA A 34 -5.93 19.45 -4.50
N ILE A 35 -6.75 20.40 -4.90
CA ILE A 35 -6.58 21.82 -4.56
C ILE A 35 -7.37 22.09 -3.28
N GLU A 36 -6.67 22.40 -2.19
CA GLU A 36 -7.31 22.68 -0.91
C GLU A 36 -8.11 23.99 -0.96
N PRO A 37 -9.37 23.99 -0.46
CA PRO A 37 -10.18 25.18 -0.42
C PRO A 37 -9.52 26.27 0.43
N ARG A 38 -9.53 27.49 -0.04
CA ARG A 38 -9.07 28.68 0.69
C ARG A 38 -10.27 29.49 1.22
N PRO A 39 -10.05 30.38 2.20
CA PRO A 39 -11.06 31.34 2.61
C PRO A 39 -11.51 32.20 1.42
N PRO A 40 -12.81 32.54 1.30
CA PRO A 40 -13.38 33.28 0.16
C PRO A 40 -12.65 34.59 -0.17
N SER A 41 -12.08 35.26 0.83
CA SER A 41 -11.30 36.50 0.67
C SER A 41 -10.00 36.34 -0.10
N SER A 42 -9.55 35.11 -0.35
CA SER A 42 -8.27 34.83 -1.02
C SER A 42 -8.41 33.93 -2.26
N GLU A 43 -9.60 33.39 -2.53
CA GLU A 43 -9.80 32.44 -3.65
C GLU A 43 -9.40 33.03 -4.99
N ASP A 44 -9.89 34.21 -5.34
CA ASP A 44 -9.62 34.85 -6.65
C ASP A 44 -8.13 35.21 -6.85
N ILE A 45 -7.41 35.50 -5.76
CA ILE A 45 -6.00 35.94 -5.85
C ILE A 45 -5.08 34.75 -6.13
N TYR A 46 -5.40 33.57 -5.57
CA TYR A 46 -4.52 32.39 -5.63
C TYR A 46 -5.00 31.31 -6.58
N ALA A 47 -6.20 31.42 -7.16
CA ALA A 47 -6.77 30.40 -8.02
C ALA A 47 -5.87 30.01 -9.20
N ALA A 48 -5.30 31.02 -9.88
CA ALA A 48 -4.36 30.78 -10.99
C ALA A 48 -3.06 30.12 -10.53
N TYR A 49 -2.57 30.49 -9.35
CA TYR A 49 -1.36 29.89 -8.76
C TYR A 49 -1.61 28.43 -8.35
N ASP A 50 -2.75 28.15 -7.73
CA ASP A 50 -3.11 26.80 -7.29
C ASP A 50 -3.30 25.86 -8.50
N ILE A 51 -3.91 26.35 -9.60
CA ILE A 51 -4.04 25.60 -10.85
C ILE A 51 -2.67 25.34 -11.48
N ALA A 52 -1.83 26.36 -11.59
CA ALA A 52 -0.48 26.20 -12.16
C ALA A 52 0.37 25.22 -11.32
N THR A 53 0.26 25.26 -10.00
CA THR A 53 0.93 24.31 -9.10
C THR A 53 0.44 22.88 -9.35
N ALA A 54 -0.87 22.69 -9.48
CA ALA A 54 -1.47 21.40 -9.76
C ALA A 54 -1.03 20.84 -11.13
N GLU A 55 -0.98 21.68 -12.15
CA GLU A 55 -0.51 21.33 -13.49
C GLU A 55 0.96 20.89 -13.48
N ILE A 56 1.84 21.64 -12.82
CA ILE A 56 3.26 21.28 -12.68
C ILE A 56 3.43 19.95 -11.93
N ALA A 57 2.72 19.78 -10.84
CA ALA A 57 2.80 18.57 -10.01
C ALA A 57 2.30 17.33 -10.78
N THR A 58 1.20 17.45 -11.49
CA THR A 58 0.63 16.36 -12.30
C THR A 58 1.50 16.06 -13.52
N GLN A 59 2.02 17.09 -14.21
CA GLN A 59 2.91 16.93 -15.35
C GLN A 59 4.18 16.14 -15.01
N GLY A 60 4.77 16.37 -13.82
CA GLY A 60 5.92 15.60 -13.34
C GLY A 60 5.61 14.10 -13.22
N ALA A 61 4.44 13.77 -12.68
CA ALA A 61 3.98 12.38 -12.57
C ALA A 61 3.64 11.77 -13.94
N VAL A 62 3.02 12.51 -14.83
CA VAL A 62 2.72 12.08 -16.22
C VAL A 62 4.01 11.72 -16.95
N LEU A 63 5.01 12.59 -16.93
CA LEU A 63 6.29 12.35 -17.60
C LEU A 63 6.99 11.11 -17.03
N ALA A 64 6.96 10.92 -15.71
CA ALA A 64 7.53 9.74 -15.07
C ALA A 64 6.83 8.45 -15.51
N VAL A 65 5.50 8.44 -15.56
CA VAL A 65 4.70 7.29 -16.03
C VAL A 65 4.97 7.00 -17.50
N GLN A 66 4.99 8.02 -18.35
CA GLN A 66 5.28 7.87 -19.78
C GLN A 66 6.69 7.34 -20.06
N SER A 67 7.67 7.69 -19.21
CA SER A 67 9.05 7.19 -19.34
C SER A 67 9.20 5.69 -19.06
N CYS A 68 8.17 5.03 -18.48
CA CYS A 68 8.18 3.58 -18.29
C CYS A 68 7.96 2.78 -19.58
N ASP A 69 7.51 3.43 -20.65
CA ASP A 69 7.18 2.80 -21.95
C ASP A 69 6.25 1.56 -21.82
N LYS A 70 5.25 1.66 -20.91
CA LYS A 70 4.24 0.62 -20.66
C LYS A 70 2.87 1.05 -21.20
N PRO A 71 2.05 0.11 -21.72
CA PRO A 71 0.75 0.41 -22.33
C PRO A 71 -0.32 0.72 -21.26
N VAL A 72 -0.11 1.77 -20.47
CA VAL A 72 -1.06 2.21 -19.45
C VAL A 72 -1.93 3.35 -19.99
N LYS A 73 -3.25 3.23 -19.84
CA LYS A 73 -4.19 4.32 -20.10
C LYS A 73 -4.10 5.32 -18.96
N LEU A 74 -3.56 6.50 -19.22
CA LEU A 74 -3.33 7.55 -18.22
C LEU A 74 -4.42 8.61 -18.27
N GLU A 75 -4.97 8.95 -17.13
CA GLU A 75 -5.96 10.02 -16.91
C GLU A 75 -5.43 10.97 -15.82
N VAL A 76 -5.73 12.26 -15.93
CA VAL A 76 -5.35 13.29 -14.93
C VAL A 76 -6.58 14.03 -14.49
N GLU A 77 -6.77 14.16 -13.19
CA GLU A 77 -7.85 14.93 -12.58
C GLU A 77 -7.31 15.92 -11.55
N ILE A 78 -7.70 17.18 -11.66
CA ILE A 78 -7.44 18.22 -10.66
C ILE A 78 -8.79 18.55 -10.02
N LEU A 79 -8.92 18.29 -8.71
CA LEU A 79 -10.19 18.34 -8.00
C LEU A 79 -10.11 19.29 -6.80
N GLN A 80 -11.19 20.02 -6.53
CA GLN A 80 -11.32 20.85 -5.34
C GLN A 80 -11.67 20.01 -4.11
N GLY A 81 -11.00 20.28 -3.00
CA GLY A 81 -11.20 19.61 -1.71
C GLY A 81 -9.90 19.30 -1.00
N THR A 82 -9.97 18.87 0.25
CA THR A 82 -8.77 18.34 0.92
C THR A 82 -8.30 17.05 0.24
N ALA A 83 -7.01 16.78 0.26
CA ALA A 83 -6.45 15.55 -0.33
C ALA A 83 -7.16 14.30 0.21
N LEU A 84 -7.48 14.27 1.51
CA LEU A 84 -8.16 13.15 2.13
C LEU A 84 -9.58 12.98 1.59
N ASP A 85 -10.39 14.04 1.57
CA ASP A 85 -11.79 13.96 1.10
C ASP A 85 -11.87 13.58 -0.37
N VAL A 86 -10.99 14.16 -1.19
CA VAL A 86 -10.91 13.83 -2.62
C VAL A 86 -10.60 12.35 -2.81
N LEU A 87 -9.55 11.83 -2.17
CA LEU A 87 -9.16 10.43 -2.32
C LEU A 87 -10.18 9.45 -1.74
N ILE A 88 -10.87 9.79 -0.64
CA ILE A 88 -11.99 8.99 -0.12
C ILE A 88 -13.12 8.92 -1.16
N ARG A 89 -13.52 10.04 -1.76
CA ARG A 89 -14.55 10.04 -2.81
C ARG A 89 -14.12 9.19 -4.01
N GLN A 90 -12.89 9.34 -4.47
CA GLN A 90 -12.35 8.56 -5.59
C GLN A 90 -12.25 7.06 -5.29
N SER A 91 -12.06 6.68 -4.02
CA SER A 91 -11.98 5.27 -3.61
C SER A 91 -13.26 4.47 -3.80
N HIS A 92 -14.44 5.14 -3.94
CA HIS A 92 -15.72 4.46 -4.15
C HIS A 92 -15.81 3.77 -5.52
N SER A 93 -15.10 4.28 -6.52
CA SER A 93 -15.08 3.74 -7.89
C SER A 93 -13.71 3.21 -8.32
N ALA A 94 -12.72 3.26 -7.44
CA ALA A 94 -11.38 2.78 -7.73
C ALA A 94 -11.22 1.31 -7.33
N ALA A 95 -10.51 0.54 -8.14
CA ALA A 95 -10.07 -0.80 -7.76
C ALA A 95 -8.98 -0.76 -6.69
N LEU A 96 -8.19 0.32 -6.63
CA LEU A 96 -7.10 0.53 -5.70
C LEU A 96 -6.75 2.02 -5.63
N VAL A 97 -6.39 2.52 -4.45
CA VAL A 97 -5.80 3.87 -4.28
C VAL A 97 -4.36 3.74 -3.83
N CYS A 98 -3.45 4.45 -4.54
CA CYS A 98 -2.04 4.53 -4.19
C CYS A 98 -1.67 5.92 -3.69
N VAL A 99 -0.87 5.99 -2.65
CA VAL A 99 -0.29 7.24 -2.12
C VAL A 99 1.17 7.04 -1.74
N GLY A 100 1.96 8.08 -1.86
CA GLY A 100 3.32 8.11 -1.32
C GLY A 100 3.30 8.15 0.21
N ALA A 101 4.26 7.50 0.84
CA ALA A 101 4.44 7.60 2.29
C ALA A 101 4.83 9.03 2.69
N LEU A 102 4.40 9.49 3.87
CA LEU A 102 4.74 10.82 4.40
C LEU A 102 6.26 10.97 4.55
N SER A 103 6.80 12.14 4.17
CA SER A 103 8.22 12.44 4.42
C SER A 103 8.45 12.67 5.93
N ARG A 104 9.67 12.38 6.40
CA ARG A 104 10.01 12.58 7.82
C ARG A 104 9.95 14.03 8.23
N GLU A 105 10.32 14.95 7.34
CA GLU A 105 10.26 16.39 7.57
C GLU A 105 8.81 16.84 7.79
N ARG A 106 7.87 16.36 6.98
CA ARG A 106 6.43 16.62 7.18
C ARG A 106 5.83 15.85 8.36
N ALA A 107 6.37 14.68 8.72
CA ALA A 107 5.94 13.93 9.90
C ALA A 107 6.38 14.57 11.22
N ALA A 108 7.48 15.32 11.22
CA ALA A 108 7.96 16.09 12.37
C ALA A 108 7.07 17.32 12.66
N ASP A 109 6.32 17.80 11.67
CA ASP A 109 5.30 18.80 11.88
C ASP A 109 4.01 18.12 12.40
N HIS A 110 3.87 18.06 13.73
CA HIS A 110 2.77 17.41 14.46
C HIS A 110 1.35 17.89 14.06
N ARG A 111 1.22 18.86 13.18
CA ARG A 111 -0.05 19.39 12.67
C ARG A 111 -0.60 18.61 11.47
N THR A 112 0.22 17.76 10.84
CA THR A 112 -0.20 17.03 9.64
C THR A 112 -0.60 15.62 9.99
N THR A 113 -1.90 15.35 10.08
CA THR A 113 -2.42 13.99 10.12
C THR A 113 -2.04 13.31 8.80
N SER A 114 -1.39 12.16 8.85
CA SER A 114 -0.99 11.44 7.63
C SER A 114 -2.22 11.08 6.80
N THR A 115 -2.35 11.69 5.62
CA THR A 115 -3.41 11.35 4.63
C THR A 115 -3.44 9.85 4.38
N ALA A 116 -2.27 9.20 4.27
CA ALA A 116 -2.15 7.76 4.10
C ALA A 116 -2.79 6.97 5.26
N ALA A 117 -2.56 7.39 6.51
CA ALA A 117 -3.12 6.71 7.69
C ALA A 117 -4.64 6.88 7.81
N ALA A 118 -5.15 8.06 7.49
CA ALA A 118 -6.60 8.30 7.47
C ALA A 118 -7.28 7.56 6.32
N LEU A 119 -6.71 7.64 5.13
CA LEU A 119 -7.19 6.96 3.92
C LEU A 119 -7.24 5.44 4.10
N SER A 120 -6.22 4.84 4.72
CA SER A 120 -6.18 3.39 4.99
C SER A 120 -7.35 2.88 5.82
N ARG A 121 -7.98 3.75 6.62
CA ARG A 121 -9.16 3.40 7.43
C ARG A 121 -10.48 3.73 6.74
N LEU A 122 -10.52 4.79 5.94
CA LEU A 122 -11.75 5.39 5.43
C LEU A 122 -12.04 5.07 3.95
N ALA A 123 -11.03 4.67 3.17
CA ALA A 123 -11.23 4.33 1.76
C ALA A 123 -12.15 3.13 1.57
N GLN A 124 -12.89 3.10 0.48
CA GLN A 124 -13.83 2.03 0.12
C GLN A 124 -13.20 0.92 -0.75
N CYS A 125 -11.93 1.06 -1.07
CA CYS A 125 -11.12 0.07 -1.79
C CYS A 125 -9.79 -0.15 -1.06
N PRO A 126 -8.97 -1.13 -1.46
CA PRO A 126 -7.62 -1.30 -0.93
C PRO A 126 -6.76 -0.05 -1.14
N VAL A 127 -5.85 0.19 -0.18
CA VAL A 127 -4.93 1.34 -0.21
C VAL A 127 -3.50 0.83 -0.21
N VAL A 128 -2.66 1.39 -1.08
CA VAL A 128 -1.22 1.13 -1.06
C VAL A 128 -0.46 2.38 -0.66
N VAL A 129 0.40 2.22 0.34
CA VAL A 129 1.34 3.25 0.78
C VAL A 129 2.73 2.89 0.27
N VAL A 130 3.20 3.63 -0.73
CA VAL A 130 4.47 3.39 -1.40
C VAL A 130 5.59 4.13 -0.68
N ARG A 131 6.65 3.40 -0.28
CA ARG A 131 7.72 3.95 0.57
C ARG A 131 9.05 4.21 -0.13
N GLY A 132 9.39 3.47 -1.17
CA GLY A 132 10.69 3.52 -1.78
C GLY A 132 10.72 4.06 -3.20
N GLN A 133 11.91 4.50 -3.62
CA GLN A 133 12.21 4.83 -5.02
C GLN A 133 12.61 3.59 -5.83
N GLU A 134 12.79 2.44 -5.20
CA GLU A 134 13.38 1.27 -5.84
C GLU A 134 12.32 0.42 -6.56
N TYR A 135 11.79 0.95 -7.65
CA TYR A 135 11.33 0.13 -8.75
C TYR A 135 12.56 -0.32 -9.59
N ALA A 136 13.55 -0.91 -8.92
CA ALA A 136 14.59 -1.62 -9.63
C ALA A 136 13.97 -2.91 -10.19
N SER A 137 13.60 -2.87 -11.47
CA SER A 137 13.30 -4.04 -12.28
C SER A 137 14.39 -5.09 -12.03
N GLY A 138 14.05 -6.22 -11.40
CA GLY A 138 14.99 -7.33 -11.18
C GLY A 138 15.28 -7.69 -9.72
N ARG A 139 14.78 -6.98 -8.72
CA ARG A 139 14.94 -7.40 -7.32
C ARG A 139 14.01 -8.57 -7.02
N GLN A 140 14.56 -9.76 -6.84
CA GLN A 140 13.83 -10.92 -6.31
C GLN A 140 13.49 -10.64 -4.85
N GLY A 141 12.22 -10.48 -4.54
CA GLY A 141 11.73 -10.29 -3.18
C GLY A 141 10.42 -11.02 -2.97
N SER A 142 9.97 -11.12 -1.73
CA SER A 142 8.73 -11.79 -1.37
C SER A 142 7.61 -10.80 -1.07
N VAL A 143 6.38 -11.24 -1.28
CA VAL A 143 5.17 -10.60 -0.77
C VAL A 143 4.85 -11.25 0.59
N ILE A 144 4.80 -10.44 1.62
CA ILE A 144 4.42 -10.89 2.96
C ILE A 144 2.96 -10.57 3.19
N ILE A 145 2.20 -11.57 3.65
CA ILE A 145 0.79 -11.43 4.02
C ILE A 145 0.68 -11.69 5.51
N GLU A 146 0.28 -10.68 6.29
CA GLU A 146 0.04 -10.87 7.72
C GLU A 146 -1.29 -11.59 7.92
N PHE A 147 -1.24 -12.73 8.57
CA PHE A 147 -2.43 -13.47 8.95
C PHE A 147 -3.07 -12.84 10.18
N GLU A 148 -4.33 -12.49 10.07
CA GLU A 148 -5.23 -12.28 11.18
C GLU A 148 -6.48 -13.14 11.00
N ASP A 149 -6.95 -13.74 12.08
CA ASP A 149 -8.21 -14.48 12.09
C ASP A 149 -9.37 -13.47 12.03
N SER A 150 -9.72 -13.08 10.82
CA SER A 150 -10.73 -12.06 10.48
C SER A 150 -11.52 -12.48 9.23
N LEU A 151 -12.72 -11.95 9.09
CA LEU A 151 -13.61 -12.28 7.97
C LEU A 151 -13.11 -11.78 6.60
N ASP A 152 -12.19 -10.83 6.59
CA ASP A 152 -11.61 -10.23 5.39
C ASP A 152 -10.26 -10.87 4.99
N PHE A 153 -9.80 -11.92 5.70
CA PHE A 153 -8.51 -12.53 5.40
C PHE A 153 -8.43 -13.14 4.00
N ASP A 154 -9.51 -13.72 3.49
CA ASP A 154 -9.55 -14.26 2.14
C ASP A 154 -9.34 -13.17 1.07
N ASP A 155 -9.92 -11.97 1.27
CA ASP A 155 -9.70 -10.83 0.39
C ASP A 155 -8.25 -10.33 0.47
N VAL A 156 -7.67 -10.27 1.66
CA VAL A 156 -6.28 -9.90 1.90
C VAL A 156 -5.34 -10.89 1.21
N LEU A 157 -5.60 -12.18 1.34
CA LEU A 157 -4.84 -13.25 0.73
C LEU A 157 -4.92 -13.18 -0.80
N MET A 158 -6.11 -13.01 -1.36
CA MET A 158 -6.32 -12.86 -2.80
C MET A 158 -5.53 -11.67 -3.36
N GLN A 159 -5.56 -10.53 -2.68
CA GLN A 159 -4.82 -9.34 -3.09
C GLN A 159 -3.31 -9.56 -3.02
N GLY A 160 -2.84 -10.23 -1.98
CA GLY A 160 -1.42 -10.57 -1.83
C GLY A 160 -0.93 -11.54 -2.90
N LEU A 161 -1.70 -12.57 -3.21
CA LEU A 161 -1.39 -13.53 -4.28
C LEU A 161 -1.37 -12.86 -5.66
N SER A 162 -2.36 -12.02 -5.95
CA SER A 162 -2.39 -11.25 -7.21
C SER A 162 -1.15 -10.35 -7.34
N ALA A 163 -0.79 -9.65 -6.25
CA ALA A 163 0.38 -8.79 -6.23
C ALA A 163 1.69 -9.56 -6.36
N ALA A 164 1.77 -10.78 -5.82
CA ALA A 164 2.92 -11.66 -5.93
C ALA A 164 3.10 -12.20 -7.36
N THR A 165 2.01 -12.63 -7.98
CA THR A 165 2.02 -13.09 -9.38
C THR A 165 2.55 -11.98 -10.31
N LEU A 166 2.06 -10.76 -10.15
CA LEU A 166 2.50 -9.60 -10.93
C LEU A 166 4.02 -9.35 -10.81
N ARG A 167 4.57 -9.61 -9.62
CA ARG A 167 5.99 -9.36 -9.32
C ARG A 167 6.89 -10.57 -9.50
N ASN A 168 6.32 -11.69 -9.94
CA ASN A 168 7.00 -12.98 -9.96
C ASN A 168 7.71 -13.27 -8.62
N ALA A 169 7.00 -13.03 -7.51
CA ALA A 169 7.52 -13.08 -6.15
C ALA A 169 6.93 -14.26 -5.37
N GLY A 170 7.73 -14.85 -4.49
CA GLY A 170 7.23 -15.81 -3.51
C GLY A 170 6.31 -15.16 -2.48
N VAL A 171 5.40 -15.93 -1.89
CA VAL A 171 4.45 -15.48 -0.88
C VAL A 171 4.80 -16.10 0.47
N ARG A 172 4.86 -15.27 1.51
CA ARG A 172 4.94 -15.73 2.90
C ARG A 172 3.72 -15.27 3.70
N VAL A 173 2.94 -16.20 4.18
CA VAL A 173 1.85 -15.92 5.12
C VAL A 173 2.40 -15.98 6.53
N ILE A 174 2.36 -14.87 7.26
CA ILE A 174 2.98 -14.73 8.57
C ILE A 174 1.91 -14.53 9.65
N ALA A 175 1.90 -15.40 10.66
CA ALA A 175 1.14 -15.19 11.87
C ALA A 175 2.06 -14.77 13.02
N CYS A 176 1.83 -13.57 13.56
CA CYS A 176 2.58 -13.03 14.69
C CYS A 176 1.85 -13.33 16.00
N ARG A 177 2.48 -14.10 16.89
CA ARG A 177 1.96 -14.41 18.23
C ARG A 177 2.95 -13.96 19.29
N ALA A 178 2.57 -12.98 20.11
CA ALA A 178 3.36 -12.61 21.29
C ALA A 178 3.45 -13.81 22.25
N ARG A 179 4.64 -14.03 22.85
CA ARG A 179 4.84 -15.04 23.88
C ARG A 179 3.98 -14.66 25.11
N GLN A 180 2.91 -15.41 25.35
CA GLN A 180 2.13 -15.28 26.58
C GLN A 180 2.64 -16.30 27.59
N GLY A 181 3.33 -15.83 28.65
CA GLY A 181 3.67 -16.64 29.82
C GLY A 181 4.66 -17.79 29.61
N ASN A 182 4.77 -18.66 30.62
CA ASN A 182 5.72 -19.79 30.72
C ASN A 182 5.33 -21.03 29.89
N GLY A 183 4.31 -20.99 29.03
CA GLY A 183 3.75 -22.17 28.34
C GLY A 183 4.05 -22.14 26.84
N THR A 184 4.60 -23.17 26.36
CA THR A 184 4.39 -23.88 25.09
C THR A 184 4.13 -23.05 23.80
N PHE A 185 4.84 -21.92 23.59
CA PHE A 185 4.82 -21.24 22.28
C PHE A 185 4.96 -22.23 21.11
N ARG A 186 5.76 -23.29 21.28
CA ARG A 186 6.01 -24.28 20.24
C ARG A 186 4.78 -25.12 19.90
N ALA A 187 4.03 -25.59 20.91
CA ALA A 187 2.81 -26.37 20.69
C ALA A 187 1.71 -25.49 20.08
N ASP A 188 1.56 -24.26 20.55
CA ASP A 188 0.59 -23.30 19.97
C ASP A 188 0.96 -22.90 18.55
N ALA A 189 2.26 -22.78 18.24
CA ALA A 189 2.76 -22.50 16.91
C ALA A 189 2.51 -23.66 15.94
N ASP A 190 2.67 -24.91 16.39
CA ASP A 190 2.41 -26.09 15.56
C ASP A 190 0.91 -26.24 15.24
N VAL A 191 0.03 -25.98 16.20
CA VAL A 191 -1.43 -25.97 15.99
C VAL A 191 -1.82 -24.86 15.00
N LEU A 192 -1.27 -23.65 15.19
CA LEU A 192 -1.57 -22.53 14.29
C LEU A 192 -1.03 -22.77 12.88
N ARG A 193 0.16 -23.38 12.77
CA ARG A 193 0.71 -23.78 11.47
C ARG A 193 -0.21 -24.78 10.77
N ALA A 194 -0.64 -25.84 11.45
CA ALA A 194 -1.55 -26.82 10.89
C ALA A 194 -2.89 -26.21 10.45
N HIS A 195 -3.40 -25.25 11.22
CA HIS A 195 -4.59 -24.49 10.84
C HIS A 195 -4.39 -23.69 9.57
N LEU A 196 -3.28 -22.92 9.47
CA LEU A 196 -2.96 -22.12 8.30
C LEU A 196 -2.71 -23.00 7.06
N GLU A 197 -1.98 -24.11 7.19
CA GLU A 197 -1.76 -25.04 6.10
C GLU A 197 -3.08 -25.54 5.50
N LYS A 198 -4.04 -25.91 6.37
CA LYS A 198 -5.39 -26.33 5.94
C LYS A 198 -6.17 -25.18 5.27
N LEU A 199 -6.08 -23.97 5.81
CA LEU A 199 -6.75 -22.78 5.27
C LEU A 199 -6.19 -22.40 3.90
N LEU A 200 -4.88 -22.58 3.69
CA LEU A 200 -4.19 -22.22 2.45
C LEU A 200 -4.26 -23.32 1.37
N GLU A 201 -4.67 -24.55 1.70
CA GLU A 201 -4.74 -25.65 0.75
C GLU A 201 -5.60 -25.34 -0.50
N PRO A 202 -6.83 -24.79 -0.40
CA PRO A 202 -7.61 -24.38 -1.57
C PRO A 202 -6.91 -23.33 -2.44
N TRP A 203 -6.16 -22.42 -1.81
CA TRP A 203 -5.45 -21.36 -2.51
C TRP A 203 -4.22 -21.88 -3.25
N ARG A 204 -3.47 -22.84 -2.69
CA ARG A 204 -2.37 -23.52 -3.38
C ARG A 204 -2.87 -24.30 -4.58
N ASN A 205 -4.00 -24.96 -4.45
CA ASN A 205 -4.62 -25.69 -5.57
C ASN A 205 -5.06 -24.75 -6.70
N LYS A 206 -5.54 -23.56 -6.37
CA LYS A 206 -5.96 -22.54 -7.34
C LYS A 206 -4.79 -21.81 -7.99
N HIS A 207 -3.66 -21.69 -7.27
CA HIS A 207 -2.45 -20.97 -7.69
C HIS A 207 -1.21 -21.87 -7.57
N PRO A 208 -1.10 -22.94 -8.40
CA PRO A 208 -0.02 -23.94 -8.27
C PRO A 208 1.37 -23.34 -8.50
N ASP A 209 1.46 -22.28 -9.27
CA ASP A 209 2.72 -21.59 -9.56
C ASP A 209 3.18 -20.65 -8.42
N ALA A 210 2.31 -20.37 -7.44
CA ALA A 210 2.64 -19.52 -6.32
C ALA A 210 3.26 -20.36 -5.19
N ALA A 211 4.55 -20.11 -4.89
CA ALA A 211 5.19 -20.66 -3.70
C ALA A 211 4.62 -19.95 -2.46
N ILE A 212 3.76 -20.62 -1.70
CA ILE A 212 3.14 -20.07 -0.48
C ILE A 212 3.75 -20.75 0.74
N ASP A 213 4.59 -20.01 1.48
CA ASP A 213 5.20 -20.45 2.72
C ASP A 213 4.42 -19.94 3.95
N VAL A 214 4.39 -20.74 5.02
CA VAL A 214 3.79 -20.36 6.29
C VAL A 214 4.87 -20.12 7.32
N VAL A 215 4.86 -18.94 7.95
CA VAL A 215 5.78 -18.54 9.01
C VAL A 215 5.01 -18.19 10.28
N ILE A 216 5.37 -18.82 11.40
CA ILE A 216 4.85 -18.44 12.72
C ILE A 216 5.96 -17.70 13.45
N SER A 217 5.74 -16.43 13.75
CA SER A 217 6.70 -15.56 14.43
C SER A 217 6.28 -15.28 15.86
N SER A 218 7.24 -15.32 16.79
CA SER A 218 7.06 -14.84 18.17
C SER A 218 7.27 -13.32 18.29
N SER A 219 7.82 -12.69 17.26
CA SER A 219 8.05 -11.26 17.18
C SER A 219 6.87 -10.54 16.55
N LYS A 220 6.79 -9.23 16.76
CA LYS A 220 5.87 -8.38 15.98
C LYS A 220 6.26 -8.37 14.50
N ILE A 221 5.30 -8.13 13.63
CA ILE A 221 5.55 -8.04 12.18
C ILE A 221 6.62 -6.98 11.84
N THR A 222 6.63 -5.86 12.55
CA THR A 222 7.63 -4.79 12.36
C THR A 222 9.06 -5.24 12.68
N GLU A 223 9.23 -6.07 13.72
CA GLU A 223 10.51 -6.67 14.08
C GLU A 223 10.95 -7.72 13.06
N TYR A 224 10.01 -8.57 12.62
CA TYR A 224 10.26 -9.54 11.57
C TYR A 224 10.73 -8.86 10.28
N LEU A 225 10.01 -7.84 9.83
CA LEU A 225 10.34 -7.07 8.64
C LEU A 225 11.69 -6.34 8.76
N ALA A 226 12.07 -5.93 9.96
CA ALA A 226 13.38 -5.33 10.21
C ALA A 226 14.55 -6.30 10.01
N HIS A 227 14.34 -7.60 10.20
CA HIS A 227 15.34 -8.64 9.94
C HIS A 227 15.40 -9.07 8.46
N GLU A 228 14.26 -9.10 7.78
CA GLU A 228 14.10 -9.55 6.37
C GLU A 228 14.28 -8.42 5.33
N ARG A 229 15.01 -7.36 5.70
CA ARG A 229 15.07 -6.04 5.02
C ARG A 229 15.17 -6.08 3.50
N ASP A 230 15.99 -6.96 2.96
CA ASP A 230 16.36 -6.96 1.54
C ASP A 230 15.48 -7.90 0.69
N SER A 231 14.63 -8.70 1.32
CA SER A 231 13.84 -9.72 0.65
C SER A 231 12.34 -9.38 0.53
N VAL A 232 11.89 -8.24 1.08
CA VAL A 232 10.47 -7.87 1.10
C VAL A 232 10.18 -6.75 0.11
N GLN A 233 9.27 -7.00 -0.83
CA GLN A 233 8.77 -5.98 -1.77
C GLN A 233 7.46 -5.34 -1.29
N LEU A 234 6.57 -6.16 -0.74
CA LEU A 234 5.23 -5.74 -0.36
C LEU A 234 4.81 -6.45 0.92
N LEU A 235 4.29 -5.68 1.86
CA LEU A 235 3.53 -6.19 2.99
C LEU A 235 2.03 -5.99 2.73
N VAL A 236 1.23 -7.03 2.87
CA VAL A 236 -0.22 -6.99 2.75
C VAL A 236 -0.85 -7.29 4.11
N VAL A 237 -1.72 -6.41 4.57
CA VAL A 237 -2.37 -6.49 5.88
C VAL A 237 -3.86 -6.20 5.78
N GLY A 238 -4.64 -6.75 6.69
CA GLY A 238 -6.06 -6.43 6.82
C GLY A 238 -6.29 -5.02 7.37
N ARG A 239 -7.38 -4.38 6.95
CA ARG A 239 -7.80 -3.06 7.42
C ARG A 239 -8.11 -3.03 8.91
N HIS A 240 -8.67 -4.12 9.42
CA HIS A 240 -9.08 -4.29 10.81
C HIS A 240 -8.01 -4.90 11.71
N ARG A 241 -6.75 -4.71 11.31
CA ARG A 241 -5.59 -5.21 12.03
C ARG A 241 -5.64 -4.82 13.51
N LYS A 242 -5.60 -5.82 14.42
CA LYS A 242 -5.73 -5.65 15.88
C LYS A 242 -4.66 -4.72 16.48
N GLN A 243 -3.44 -4.75 15.94
CA GLN A 243 -2.33 -3.90 16.38
C GLN A 243 -2.37 -2.49 15.75
N GLY A 244 -3.39 -2.18 14.93
CA GLY A 244 -3.50 -0.95 14.19
C GLY A 244 -2.55 -0.86 13.00
N LEU A 245 -2.66 0.22 12.23
CA LEU A 245 -1.90 0.43 10.99
C LEU A 245 -0.79 1.47 11.15
N SER A 246 -0.83 2.26 12.22
CA SER A 246 0.04 3.44 12.40
C SER A 246 1.54 3.09 12.36
N GLU A 247 1.96 2.00 13.00
CA GLU A 247 3.36 1.55 12.98
C GLU A 247 3.84 1.15 11.58
N LEU A 248 2.92 0.60 10.76
CA LEU A 248 3.24 0.13 9.41
C LEU A 248 3.27 1.28 8.39
N ILE A 249 2.60 2.39 8.65
CA ILE A 249 2.47 3.53 7.73
C ILE A 249 3.42 4.67 8.12
N ALA A 250 3.84 4.73 9.38
CA ALA A 250 4.76 5.73 9.88
C ALA A 250 6.08 5.76 9.08
N PRO A 251 6.73 6.93 8.97
CA PRO A 251 8.05 7.03 8.36
C PRO A 251 9.06 6.13 9.09
N LEU A 252 9.83 5.34 8.33
CA LEU A 252 10.86 4.49 8.90
C LEU A 252 12.01 5.32 9.51
N PRO A 253 12.61 4.89 10.63
CA PRO A 253 13.80 5.53 11.20
C PRO A 253 14.96 5.59 10.20
N SER A 254 15.84 6.62 10.30
CA SER A 254 16.94 6.83 9.35
C SER A 254 17.95 5.67 9.24
N ALA A 255 18.09 4.88 10.30
CA ALA A 255 18.96 3.70 10.30
C ALA A 255 18.43 2.55 9.42
N THR A 256 17.20 2.65 8.90
CA THR A 256 16.51 1.62 8.13
C THR A 256 16.31 2.01 6.66
N HIS A 257 17.17 2.86 6.10
CA HIS A 257 17.04 3.38 4.74
C HIS A 257 16.98 2.31 3.62
N HIS A 258 17.32 1.07 3.92
CA HIS A 258 17.31 -0.04 2.94
C HIS A 258 16.04 -0.90 2.98
N SER A 259 15.08 -0.63 3.86
CA SER A 259 13.84 -1.41 3.96
C SER A 259 12.69 -0.72 3.21
N ALA A 260 12.79 -0.65 1.91
CA ALA A 260 11.82 0.04 1.07
C ALA A 260 10.71 -0.92 0.58
N TYR A 261 9.99 -1.56 1.49
CA TYR A 261 8.77 -2.29 1.11
C TYR A 261 7.56 -1.35 1.12
N SER A 262 6.65 -1.56 0.18
CA SER A 262 5.34 -0.89 0.18
C SER A 262 4.36 -1.64 1.09
N VAL A 263 3.33 -0.96 1.58
CA VAL A 263 2.30 -1.56 2.42
C VAL A 263 0.95 -1.47 1.71
N MET A 264 0.34 -2.61 1.46
CA MET A 264 -1.02 -2.71 0.95
C MET A 264 -1.96 -3.02 2.12
N ILE A 265 -2.96 -2.19 2.29
CA ILE A 265 -4.03 -2.38 3.27
C ILE A 265 -5.24 -2.91 2.51
N GLY A 266 -5.49 -4.19 2.69
CA GLY A 266 -6.63 -4.91 2.12
C GLY A 266 -7.94 -4.59 2.85
N GLY A 267 -9.06 -4.92 2.23
CA GLY A 267 -10.40 -4.80 2.82
C GLY A 267 -11.45 -5.26 1.82
N LEU A 268 -12.69 -5.38 2.27
CA LEU A 268 -13.82 -5.83 1.48
C LEU A 268 -13.85 -5.13 0.11
N GLN A 269 -13.55 -5.88 -0.92
CA GLN A 269 -13.82 -5.45 -2.29
C GLN A 269 -15.32 -5.52 -2.47
N ARG A 270 -15.99 -4.39 -2.67
CA ARG A 270 -17.37 -4.43 -3.15
C ARG A 270 -17.32 -5.13 -4.51
N ALA A 271 -18.05 -6.23 -4.64
CA ALA A 271 -18.34 -6.80 -5.95
C ALA A 271 -18.96 -5.69 -6.82
N LEU A 272 -18.31 -5.41 -7.94
CA LEU A 272 -18.85 -4.57 -9.01
C LEU A 272 -20.05 -5.28 -9.63
#